data_2177991245143bba51d2693327c43885
#
_entry.id   2177991245143bba51d2693327c43885
#
_cell.length_a   1.000
_cell.length_b   1.000
_cell.length_c   1.000
_cell.angle_alpha   90.00
_cell.angle_beta   90.00
_cell.angle_gamma   90.00
#
_symmetry.space_group_name_H-M   'P 1'
#
loop_
_entity.id
_entity.type
_entity.pdbx_description
1 polymer ?
#
loop_
_entity_poly.entity_id
_entity_poly.type
_entity_poly.pdbx_seq_one_letter_code
_entity_poly.pdbx_strand_id
1 'polypeptide(L)'
;MKTHFSLSDFDFTLPDELIAQHPAAERSASRLLDGRDSAATDRRFTDLPELLQPGDLLVLNDTKVVKARLFGQKSSGGRLELLIERVLSSPQDPAHEVAAHMKVSKKPLPGAVLQMEGGFSATLLGRWPNEDGPLYRFALSSDAYALMESHGHVPLPPYITHTDSADDELRYQTVFAKNPGAVAAPTAALHFDEAVLARLAARGVQRASVTLHVGAGTFQPVKAENIADHVMHFERFEVPESTLQAIRDCKARGGRVVAIGTTSVRALESSAKFGPDCNDTNIFITPGFEFQVVDMLLTNFHLPKSTLMMLVSAFAGYEHIMALYRHAITQRYRFFSYGDAMLLQRITP
;
A
#
# COMPACT_ATOMS: atom_id res chain seq x y z
N MET A 1 -29.27 -3.94 8.76
CA MET A 1 -27.93 -4.00 8.10
C MET A 1 -27.38 -5.42 8.25
N LYS A 2 -26.64 -5.92 7.25
CA LYS A 2 -25.97 -7.22 7.33
C LYS A 2 -24.89 -7.15 8.42
N THR A 3 -24.94 -8.04 9.40
CA THR A 3 -24.05 -8.05 10.57
C THR A 3 -22.90 -9.05 10.43
N HIS A 4 -23.02 -10.00 9.51
CA HIS A 4 -21.99 -11.00 9.24
C HIS A 4 -21.65 -11.01 7.76
N PHE A 5 -20.36 -10.87 7.47
CA PHE A 5 -19.83 -10.90 6.11
C PHE A 5 -18.90 -12.11 5.93
N SER A 6 -19.00 -12.72 4.77
CA SER A 6 -18.10 -13.76 4.26
C SER A 6 -17.23 -13.19 3.16
N LEU A 7 -16.18 -13.89 2.76
CA LEU A 7 -15.31 -13.49 1.64
C LEU A 7 -16.10 -13.33 0.34
N SER A 8 -17.07 -14.23 0.10
CA SER A 8 -17.92 -14.21 -1.10
C SER A 8 -18.80 -12.96 -1.21
N ASP A 9 -19.10 -12.27 -0.11
CA ASP A 9 -19.85 -11.00 -0.16
C ASP A 9 -19.06 -9.88 -0.85
N PHE A 10 -17.75 -9.94 -0.84
CA PHE A 10 -16.85 -8.96 -1.47
C PHE A 10 -16.44 -9.38 -2.88
N ASP A 11 -17.16 -10.32 -3.48
CA ASP A 11 -16.94 -10.77 -4.84
C ASP A 11 -17.73 -9.94 -5.84
N PHE A 12 -17.14 -9.71 -7.00
CA PHE A 12 -17.78 -9.10 -8.15
C PHE A 12 -17.04 -9.51 -9.43
N THR A 13 -17.73 -9.50 -10.56
CA THR A 13 -17.10 -9.78 -11.85
C THR A 13 -16.34 -8.55 -12.33
N LEU A 14 -15.03 -8.67 -12.42
CA LEU A 14 -14.12 -7.64 -12.96
C LEU A 14 -13.56 -8.14 -14.29
N PRO A 15 -13.86 -7.48 -15.43
CA PRO A 15 -13.19 -7.79 -16.68
C PRO A 15 -11.69 -7.55 -16.63
N ASP A 16 -10.88 -8.50 -17.08
CA ASP A 16 -9.42 -8.44 -17.00
C ASP A 16 -8.84 -7.22 -17.74
N GLU A 17 -9.48 -6.79 -18.84
CA GLU A 17 -9.05 -5.62 -19.60
C GLU A 17 -9.19 -4.28 -18.83
N LEU A 18 -9.92 -4.26 -17.71
CA LEU A 18 -10.00 -3.08 -16.84
C LEU A 18 -8.84 -3.00 -15.84
N ILE A 19 -8.06 -4.05 -15.66
CA ILE A 19 -6.87 -4.03 -14.79
C ILE A 19 -5.73 -3.33 -15.53
N ALA A 20 -5.38 -2.13 -15.05
CA ALA A 20 -4.39 -1.29 -15.72
C ALA A 20 -2.99 -1.91 -15.64
N GLN A 21 -2.37 -2.15 -16.80
CA GLN A 21 -1.01 -2.69 -16.92
C GLN A 21 0.06 -1.59 -16.92
N HIS A 22 -0.29 -0.36 -17.28
CA HIS A 22 0.60 0.78 -17.36
C HIS A 22 -0.04 2.01 -16.71
N PRO A 23 0.75 2.93 -16.12
CA PRO A 23 0.23 4.19 -15.63
C PRO A 23 -0.32 5.05 -16.77
N ALA A 24 -1.16 6.04 -16.45
CA ALA A 24 -1.55 7.07 -17.40
C ALA A 24 -0.31 7.88 -17.85
N ALA A 25 -0.33 8.50 -19.01
CA ALA A 25 0.81 9.29 -19.53
C ALA A 25 1.26 10.35 -18.52
N GLU A 26 0.32 11.08 -17.95
CA GLU A 26 0.54 12.02 -16.85
C GLU A 26 -0.07 11.46 -15.56
N ARG A 27 0.54 11.77 -14.40
CA ARG A 27 0.07 11.25 -13.09
C ARG A 27 -1.37 11.67 -12.81
N SER A 28 -1.68 12.94 -13.03
CA SER A 28 -3.00 13.53 -12.75
C SER A 28 -4.04 13.35 -13.87
N ALA A 29 -3.68 12.64 -14.96
CA ALA A 29 -4.62 12.40 -16.08
C ALA A 29 -5.66 11.29 -15.79
N SER A 30 -5.58 10.60 -14.67
CA SER A 30 -6.54 9.57 -14.27
C SER A 30 -7.94 10.14 -14.03
N ARG A 31 -8.94 9.28 -14.13
CA ARG A 31 -10.30 9.60 -13.72
C ARG A 31 -10.44 9.56 -12.20
N LEU A 32 -11.41 10.29 -11.70
CA LEU A 32 -11.80 10.30 -10.29
C LEU A 32 -13.30 10.03 -10.19
N LEU A 33 -13.70 8.99 -9.48
CA LEU A 33 -15.08 8.77 -9.12
C LEU A 33 -15.37 9.47 -7.78
N ASP A 34 -16.19 10.52 -7.82
CA ASP A 34 -16.68 11.17 -6.60
C ASP A 34 -17.86 10.36 -6.05
N GLY A 35 -17.56 9.56 -5.03
CA GLY A 35 -18.51 8.68 -4.35
C GLY A 35 -18.86 9.15 -2.94
N ARG A 36 -18.76 10.46 -2.65
CA ARG A 36 -19.11 11.01 -1.33
C ARG A 36 -20.61 11.07 -1.08
N ASP A 37 -21.38 11.22 -2.14
CA ASP A 37 -22.83 11.26 -2.10
C ASP A 37 -23.42 9.92 -2.54
N SER A 38 -24.72 9.74 -2.38
CA SER A 38 -25.43 8.52 -2.80
C SER A 38 -25.36 8.26 -4.31
N ALA A 39 -25.21 9.30 -5.12
CA ALA A 39 -25.02 9.23 -6.56
C ALA A 39 -23.54 9.41 -6.93
N ALA A 40 -23.02 8.48 -7.72
CA ALA A 40 -21.67 8.57 -8.28
C ALA A 40 -21.55 9.73 -9.27
N THR A 41 -20.48 10.52 -9.18
CA THR A 41 -20.19 11.59 -10.14
C THR A 41 -18.81 11.35 -10.78
N ASP A 42 -18.80 11.23 -12.12
CA ASP A 42 -17.57 11.07 -12.89
C ASP A 42 -16.81 12.40 -12.99
N ARG A 43 -15.53 12.37 -12.61
CA ARG A 43 -14.62 13.51 -12.56
C ARG A 43 -13.25 13.15 -13.13
N ARG A 44 -12.36 14.13 -13.19
CA ARG A 44 -10.91 13.94 -13.40
C ARG A 44 -10.17 14.14 -12.09
N PHE A 45 -9.01 13.49 -11.95
CA PHE A 45 -8.19 13.67 -10.75
C PHE A 45 -7.78 15.14 -10.54
N THR A 46 -7.59 15.87 -11.63
CA THR A 46 -7.32 17.32 -11.62
C THR A 46 -8.42 18.16 -10.97
N ASP A 47 -9.65 17.62 -10.76
CA ASP A 47 -10.75 18.31 -10.12
C ASP A 47 -10.70 18.15 -8.58
N LEU A 48 -9.80 17.32 -8.04
CA LEU A 48 -9.69 17.10 -6.60
C LEU A 48 -9.56 18.38 -5.76
N PRO A 49 -8.80 19.41 -6.19
CA PRO A 49 -8.73 20.66 -5.43
C PRO A 49 -10.10 21.34 -5.22
N GLU A 50 -11.04 21.24 -6.15
CA GLU A 50 -12.38 21.81 -6.06
C GLU A 50 -13.30 21.02 -5.11
N LEU A 51 -12.97 19.76 -4.83
CA LEU A 51 -13.75 18.87 -3.97
C LEU A 51 -13.37 19.00 -2.49
N LEU A 52 -12.21 19.58 -2.21
CA LEU A 52 -11.72 19.82 -0.86
C LEU A 52 -11.93 21.28 -0.44
N GLN A 53 -11.94 21.50 0.87
CA GLN A 53 -12.22 22.80 1.47
C GLN A 53 -10.98 23.39 2.14
N PRO A 54 -10.87 24.73 2.25
CA PRO A 54 -9.88 25.37 3.08
C PRO A 54 -9.93 24.81 4.51
N GLY A 55 -8.77 24.45 5.05
CA GLY A 55 -8.68 23.86 6.39
C GLY A 55 -8.74 22.33 6.44
N ASP A 56 -9.06 21.65 5.34
CA ASP A 56 -8.89 20.19 5.25
C ASP A 56 -7.40 19.83 5.37
N LEU A 57 -7.13 18.63 5.88
CA LEU A 57 -5.78 18.08 6.04
C LEU A 57 -5.63 16.81 5.19
N LEU A 58 -4.78 16.86 4.16
CA LEU A 58 -4.33 15.67 3.46
C LEU A 58 -3.27 14.95 4.26
N VAL A 59 -3.46 13.65 4.49
CA VAL A 59 -2.45 12.80 5.09
C VAL A 59 -1.95 11.81 4.06
N LEU A 60 -0.66 11.92 3.74
CA LEU A 60 0.04 11.20 2.69
C LEU A 60 0.95 10.14 3.30
N ASN A 61 1.10 8.99 2.63
CA ASN A 61 2.12 8.02 3.00
C ASN A 61 3.41 8.31 2.22
N ASP A 62 4.46 8.74 2.91
CA ASP A 62 5.75 9.15 2.33
C ASP A 62 6.77 8.00 2.22
N THR A 63 6.31 6.76 2.35
CA THR A 63 7.17 5.61 2.14
C THR A 63 7.76 5.60 0.73
N LYS A 64 9.02 5.17 0.61
CA LYS A 64 9.73 5.00 -0.66
C LYS A 64 9.85 3.50 -0.98
N VAL A 65 9.42 3.12 -2.18
CA VAL A 65 9.61 1.76 -2.70
C VAL A 65 11.09 1.52 -2.92
N VAL A 66 11.58 0.36 -2.46
CA VAL A 66 12.95 -0.09 -2.69
C VAL A 66 12.98 -1.19 -3.76
N LYS A 67 14.09 -1.37 -4.44
CA LYS A 67 14.29 -2.43 -5.45
C LYS A 67 14.46 -3.80 -4.77
N ALA A 68 13.43 -4.19 -4.05
CA ALA A 68 13.45 -5.31 -3.10
C ALA A 68 13.57 -6.70 -3.74
N ARG A 69 13.42 -6.82 -5.06
CA ARG A 69 13.49 -8.11 -5.78
C ARG A 69 14.90 -8.36 -6.24
N LEU A 70 15.52 -9.41 -5.71
CA LEU A 70 16.89 -9.81 -5.99
C LEU A 70 16.90 -11.22 -6.61
N PHE A 71 17.67 -11.40 -7.67
CA PHE A 71 17.84 -12.69 -8.33
C PHE A 71 19.19 -13.32 -7.99
N GLY A 72 19.26 -14.64 -8.04
CA GLY A 72 20.47 -15.37 -7.74
C GLY A 72 20.36 -16.87 -8.03
N GLN A 73 21.36 -17.61 -7.59
CA GLN A 73 21.43 -19.06 -7.77
C GLN A 73 22.04 -19.76 -6.55
N LYS A 74 21.62 -20.99 -6.36
CA LYS A 74 22.26 -21.89 -5.40
C LYS A 74 23.61 -22.41 -5.95
N SER A 75 24.50 -22.90 -5.07
CA SER A 75 25.75 -23.58 -5.48
C SER A 75 25.51 -24.72 -6.46
N SER A 76 24.33 -25.34 -6.45
CA SER A 76 23.93 -26.38 -7.42
C SER A 76 23.40 -25.83 -8.76
N GLY A 77 23.46 -24.51 -9.02
CA GLY A 77 23.02 -23.86 -10.25
C GLY A 77 21.51 -23.57 -10.32
N GLY A 78 20.73 -23.98 -9.34
CA GLY A 78 19.29 -23.69 -9.32
C GLY A 78 19.00 -22.20 -9.09
N ARG A 79 18.22 -21.57 -9.99
CA ARG A 79 17.80 -20.16 -9.88
C ARG A 79 16.90 -19.94 -8.67
N LEU A 80 16.98 -18.76 -8.10
CA LEU A 80 16.12 -18.30 -7.01
C LEU A 80 15.82 -16.79 -7.13
N GLU A 81 14.75 -16.40 -6.46
CA GLU A 81 14.35 -15.00 -6.28
C GLU A 81 14.18 -14.76 -4.78
N LEU A 82 14.75 -13.69 -4.28
CA LEU A 82 14.46 -13.13 -2.96
C LEU A 82 13.67 -11.85 -3.14
N LEU A 83 12.59 -11.71 -2.37
CA LEU A 83 11.86 -10.46 -2.23
C LEU A 83 12.03 -9.99 -0.80
N ILE A 84 12.88 -8.99 -0.60
CA ILE A 84 13.17 -8.43 0.71
C ILE A 84 11.93 -7.75 1.25
N GLU A 85 11.40 -8.25 2.36
CA GLU A 85 10.21 -7.71 3.03
C GLU A 85 10.59 -6.68 4.10
N ARG A 86 11.69 -6.93 4.82
CA ARG A 86 12.15 -6.07 5.91
C ARG A 86 13.67 -6.13 6.05
N VAL A 87 14.29 -4.99 6.22
CA VAL A 87 15.68 -4.87 6.68
C VAL A 87 15.65 -4.93 8.20
N LEU A 88 16.39 -5.88 8.79
CA LEU A 88 16.39 -6.18 10.23
C LEU A 88 17.53 -5.45 10.95
N SER A 89 18.67 -5.29 10.30
CA SER A 89 19.86 -4.62 10.82
C SER A 89 19.83 -3.12 10.55
N SER A 90 20.40 -2.31 11.46
CA SER A 90 20.71 -0.92 11.15
C SER A 90 21.83 -0.84 10.09
N PRO A 91 22.01 0.28 9.37
CA PRO A 91 23.09 0.44 8.40
C PRO A 91 24.50 0.24 8.96
N GLN A 92 24.69 0.46 10.26
CA GLN A 92 25.96 0.29 10.96
C GLN A 92 26.16 -1.13 11.51
N ASP A 93 25.13 -1.96 11.48
CA ASP A 93 25.22 -3.34 11.98
C ASP A 93 25.88 -4.22 10.90
N PRO A 94 27.07 -4.81 11.17
CA PRO A 94 27.77 -5.65 10.21
C PRO A 94 27.05 -6.97 9.87
N ALA A 95 25.97 -7.29 10.57
CA ALA A 95 25.19 -8.50 10.29
C ALA A 95 24.40 -8.41 8.99
N HIS A 96 24.03 -7.20 8.53
CA HIS A 96 23.28 -6.92 7.30
C HIS A 96 22.08 -7.86 7.09
N GLU A 97 21.30 -8.08 8.16
CA GLU A 97 20.22 -9.07 8.15
C GLU A 97 18.95 -8.54 7.51
N VAL A 98 18.28 -9.42 6.79
CA VAL A 98 16.99 -9.13 6.15
C VAL A 98 16.02 -10.29 6.34
N ALA A 99 14.72 -9.97 6.35
CA ALA A 99 13.64 -10.94 6.20
C ALA A 99 13.10 -10.86 4.77
N ALA A 100 12.96 -12.02 4.12
CA ALA A 100 12.58 -12.09 2.71
C ALA A 100 11.65 -13.26 2.41
N HIS A 101 10.82 -13.11 1.39
CA HIS A 101 10.24 -14.25 0.68
C HIS A 101 11.31 -14.88 -0.21
N MET A 102 11.27 -16.20 -0.34
CA MET A 102 12.18 -16.93 -1.23
C MET A 102 11.40 -17.82 -2.18
N LYS A 103 11.55 -17.55 -3.48
CA LYS A 103 11.01 -18.39 -4.53
C LYS A 103 12.13 -19.24 -5.11
N VAL A 104 12.04 -20.56 -4.95
CA VAL A 104 13.05 -21.52 -5.36
C VAL A 104 12.42 -22.90 -5.53
N SER A 105 12.89 -23.69 -6.47
CA SER A 105 12.35 -25.04 -6.76
C SER A 105 12.56 -26.02 -5.61
N LYS A 106 13.76 -26.02 -5.00
CA LYS A 106 14.12 -26.85 -3.85
C LYS A 106 14.78 -25.96 -2.79
N LYS A 107 14.14 -25.86 -1.63
CA LYS A 107 14.59 -25.00 -0.54
C LYS A 107 15.98 -25.42 -0.04
N PRO A 108 16.93 -24.48 0.08
CA PRO A 108 18.22 -24.73 0.73
C PRO A 108 18.04 -24.90 2.24
N LEU A 109 19.03 -25.50 2.88
CA LEU A 109 19.09 -25.62 4.34
C LEU A 109 19.70 -24.35 4.96
N PRO A 110 19.43 -24.04 6.24
CA PRO A 110 20.14 -23.00 6.97
C PRO A 110 21.66 -23.19 6.87
N GLY A 111 22.39 -22.09 6.75
CA GLY A 111 23.84 -22.07 6.48
C GLY A 111 24.20 -22.08 4.99
N ALA A 112 23.25 -22.32 4.09
CA ALA A 112 23.52 -22.27 2.65
C ALA A 112 23.85 -20.86 2.18
N VAL A 113 24.93 -20.72 1.42
CA VAL A 113 25.32 -19.46 0.77
C VAL A 113 24.78 -19.43 -0.64
N LEU A 114 24.03 -18.39 -0.96
CA LEU A 114 23.41 -18.12 -2.26
C LEU A 114 24.25 -17.08 -2.98
N GLN A 115 24.56 -17.32 -4.25
CA GLN A 115 25.26 -16.36 -5.11
C GLN A 115 24.23 -15.48 -5.79
N MET A 116 24.26 -14.19 -5.52
CA MET A 116 23.32 -13.22 -6.06
C MET A 116 23.88 -12.56 -7.32
N GLU A 117 23.00 -12.14 -8.21
CA GLU A 117 23.37 -11.30 -9.35
C GLU A 117 24.04 -10.02 -8.85
N GLY A 118 25.11 -9.58 -9.53
CA GLY A 118 25.96 -8.47 -9.04
C GLY A 118 27.14 -8.92 -8.17
N GLY A 119 27.33 -10.25 -7.94
CA GLY A 119 28.51 -10.81 -7.30
C GLY A 119 28.54 -10.77 -5.77
N PHE A 120 27.44 -10.43 -5.11
CA PHE A 120 27.31 -10.52 -3.67
C PHE A 120 26.69 -11.86 -3.22
N SER A 121 26.69 -12.12 -1.93
CA SER A 121 26.12 -13.34 -1.37
C SER A 121 25.03 -13.07 -0.33
N ALA A 122 24.10 -14.04 -0.22
CA ALA A 122 23.09 -14.09 0.83
C ALA A 122 23.17 -15.45 1.55
N THR A 123 23.42 -15.43 2.85
CA THR A 123 23.48 -16.64 3.69
C THR A 123 22.13 -16.87 4.36
N LEU A 124 21.52 -18.02 4.12
CA LEU A 124 20.25 -18.38 4.78
C LEU A 124 20.52 -18.71 6.26
N LEU A 125 19.94 -17.92 7.17
CA LEU A 125 20.07 -18.12 8.62
C LEU A 125 18.95 -19.00 9.21
N GLY A 126 17.76 -18.96 8.62
CA GLY A 126 16.60 -19.70 9.12
C GLY A 126 15.28 -19.09 8.70
N ARG A 127 14.27 -19.23 9.54
CA ARG A 127 12.93 -18.60 9.37
C ARG A 127 12.84 -17.32 10.18
N TRP A 128 11.85 -16.48 9.87
CA TRP A 128 11.56 -15.23 10.57
C TRP A 128 10.04 -15.01 10.68
N PRO A 129 9.51 -14.47 11.81
CA PRO A 129 10.24 -13.99 13.02
C PRO A 129 10.70 -15.10 13.97
N ASN A 130 10.25 -16.34 13.77
CA ASN A 130 10.61 -17.52 14.56
C ASN A 130 10.75 -18.74 13.62
N GLU A 131 10.99 -19.94 14.14
CA GLU A 131 11.21 -21.16 13.37
C GLU A 131 10.05 -21.55 12.45
N ASP A 132 8.81 -21.18 12.79
CA ASP A 132 7.60 -21.41 11.99
C ASP A 132 7.20 -20.18 11.15
N GLY A 133 7.97 -19.10 11.21
CA GLY A 133 7.68 -17.84 10.57
C GLY A 133 7.50 -17.98 9.04
N PRO A 134 6.70 -17.11 8.41
CA PRO A 134 6.41 -17.19 6.97
C PRO A 134 7.59 -16.78 6.09
N LEU A 135 8.51 -15.96 6.60
CA LEU A 135 9.65 -15.43 5.87
C LEU A 135 10.93 -16.20 6.17
N TYR A 136 11.98 -15.91 5.41
CA TYR A 136 13.32 -16.41 5.62
C TYR A 136 14.24 -15.26 6.08
N ARG A 137 15.12 -15.53 7.04
CA ARG A 137 16.14 -14.61 7.51
C ARG A 137 17.45 -14.88 6.77
N PHE A 138 18.03 -13.83 6.22
CA PHE A 138 19.31 -13.90 5.51
C PHE A 138 20.29 -12.88 6.09
N ALA A 139 21.58 -13.23 6.06
CA ALA A 139 22.67 -12.28 6.18
C ALA A 139 23.21 -11.97 4.77
N LEU A 140 23.22 -10.70 4.40
CA LEU A 140 23.81 -10.24 3.15
C LEU A 140 25.30 -9.91 3.36
N SER A 141 26.10 -9.99 2.30
CA SER A 141 27.53 -9.70 2.40
C SER A 141 27.89 -8.21 2.51
N SER A 142 26.88 -7.31 2.42
CA SER A 142 27.03 -5.85 2.55
C SER A 142 25.68 -5.23 2.88
N ASP A 143 25.65 -3.89 3.00
CA ASP A 143 24.45 -3.12 3.32
C ASP A 143 23.29 -3.43 2.39
N ALA A 144 22.14 -3.76 2.97
CA ALA A 144 20.96 -4.23 2.24
C ALA A 144 20.40 -3.17 1.27
N TYR A 145 20.35 -1.90 1.69
CA TYR A 145 19.83 -0.83 0.83
C TYR A 145 20.76 -0.53 -0.34
N ALA A 146 22.08 -0.56 -0.13
CA ALA A 146 23.07 -0.37 -1.19
C ALA A 146 22.99 -1.52 -2.21
N LEU A 147 22.85 -2.77 -1.75
CA LEU A 147 22.71 -3.93 -2.64
C LEU A 147 21.39 -3.90 -3.43
N MET A 148 20.27 -3.56 -2.79
CA MET A 148 18.98 -3.39 -3.45
C MET A 148 19.02 -2.29 -4.50
N GLU A 149 19.63 -1.13 -4.20
CA GLU A 149 19.71 -0.03 -5.17
C GLU A 149 20.56 -0.38 -6.39
N SER A 150 21.68 -1.10 -6.18
CA SER A 150 22.64 -1.41 -7.25
C SER A 150 22.25 -2.63 -8.09
N HIS A 151 21.56 -3.62 -7.52
CA HIS A 151 21.34 -4.93 -8.14
C HIS A 151 19.88 -5.41 -8.07
N GLY A 152 19.02 -4.65 -7.42
CA GLY A 152 17.62 -5.01 -7.25
C GLY A 152 16.72 -4.53 -8.39
N HIS A 153 15.52 -5.08 -8.41
CA HIS A 153 14.43 -4.76 -9.33
C HIS A 153 13.22 -4.24 -8.56
N VAL A 154 12.44 -3.35 -9.19
CA VAL A 154 11.18 -2.88 -8.61
C VAL A 154 10.22 -4.06 -8.49
N PRO A 155 9.67 -4.31 -7.29
CA PRO A 155 8.76 -5.43 -7.07
C PRO A 155 7.35 -5.12 -7.58
N LEU A 156 7.18 -5.06 -8.90
CA LEU A 156 5.86 -4.86 -9.49
C LEU A 156 4.88 -5.94 -9.01
N PRO A 157 3.61 -5.57 -8.78
CA PRO A 157 2.56 -6.51 -8.38
C PRO A 157 2.35 -7.63 -9.41
N PRO A 158 1.94 -8.83 -8.98
CA PRO A 158 1.87 -10.03 -9.86
C PRO A 158 0.84 -9.93 -11.00
N TYR A 159 -0.11 -9.00 -10.95
CA TYR A 159 -1.08 -8.74 -12.03
C TYR A 159 -0.51 -7.82 -13.12
N ILE A 160 0.62 -7.16 -12.88
CA ILE A 160 1.40 -6.48 -13.92
C ILE A 160 2.29 -7.53 -14.58
N THR A 161 2.04 -7.79 -15.86
CA THR A 161 2.61 -8.95 -16.56
C THR A 161 3.89 -8.65 -17.32
N HIS A 162 4.28 -7.37 -17.44
CA HIS A 162 5.54 -6.98 -18.05
C HIS A 162 6.71 -6.98 -17.03
N THR A 163 7.93 -7.11 -17.52
CA THR A 163 9.16 -6.95 -16.72
C THR A 163 9.30 -5.49 -16.32
N ASP A 164 9.81 -5.22 -15.11
CA ASP A 164 10.09 -3.87 -14.64
C ASP A 164 11.05 -3.14 -15.57
N SER A 165 10.83 -1.84 -15.70
CA SER A 165 11.55 -0.93 -16.58
C SER A 165 12.01 0.33 -15.83
N ALA A 166 12.87 1.13 -16.44
CA ALA A 166 13.28 2.42 -15.88
C ALA A 166 12.08 3.38 -15.71
N ASP A 167 11.03 3.25 -16.52
CA ASP A 167 9.80 4.02 -16.33
C ASP A 167 9.05 3.59 -15.06
N ASP A 168 9.00 2.28 -14.77
CA ASP A 168 8.39 1.79 -13.52
C ASP A 168 9.16 2.26 -12.28
N GLU A 169 10.49 2.34 -12.33
CA GLU A 169 11.30 2.91 -11.24
C GLU A 169 10.87 4.35 -10.89
N LEU A 170 10.51 5.14 -11.89
CA LEU A 170 10.04 6.52 -11.72
C LEU A 170 8.54 6.60 -11.40
N ARG A 171 7.72 5.77 -12.08
CA ARG A 171 6.26 5.88 -12.04
C ARG A 171 5.63 5.10 -10.89
N TYR A 172 6.25 3.99 -10.43
CA TYR A 172 5.82 3.23 -9.25
C TYR A 172 6.38 3.83 -7.95
N GLN A 173 6.47 5.18 -7.91
CA GLN A 173 6.97 5.98 -6.81
C GLN A 173 6.19 7.30 -6.73
N THR A 174 5.86 7.75 -5.51
CA THR A 174 5.20 9.04 -5.31
C THR A 174 6.19 10.20 -5.45
N VAL A 175 5.70 11.40 -5.83
CA VAL A 175 6.53 12.61 -5.93
C VAL A 175 7.04 13.10 -4.57
N PHE A 176 6.52 12.59 -3.47
CA PHE A 176 6.91 12.94 -2.10
C PHE A 176 7.50 11.74 -1.31
N ALA A 177 7.87 10.66 -1.99
CA ALA A 177 8.51 9.51 -1.37
C ALA A 177 9.82 9.90 -0.67
N LYS A 178 9.97 9.53 0.60
CA LYS A 178 11.09 9.95 1.45
C LYS A 178 11.74 8.78 2.19
N ASN A 179 10.95 7.97 2.87
CA ASN A 179 11.44 6.95 3.80
C ASN A 179 11.51 5.58 3.11
N PRO A 180 12.71 5.02 2.80
CA PRO A 180 12.85 3.75 2.09
C PRO A 180 12.43 2.57 2.95
N GLY A 181 11.80 1.54 2.33
CA GLY A 181 11.43 0.30 3.03
C GLY A 181 10.18 -0.39 2.49
N ALA A 182 9.42 0.21 1.57
CA ALA A 182 8.23 -0.41 1.01
C ALA A 182 8.56 -1.36 -0.15
N VAL A 183 7.83 -2.47 -0.21
CA VAL A 183 7.81 -3.40 -1.34
C VAL A 183 6.78 -2.97 -2.38
N ALA A 184 5.72 -2.27 -1.96
CA ALA A 184 4.71 -1.75 -2.85
C ALA A 184 4.48 -0.24 -2.64
N ALA A 185 4.13 0.48 -3.71
CA ALA A 185 3.83 1.89 -3.65
C ALA A 185 2.47 2.15 -2.96
N PRO A 186 2.29 3.29 -2.25
CA PRO A 186 0.97 3.76 -1.84
C PRO A 186 0.24 4.31 -3.08
N THR A 187 -0.40 3.40 -3.83
CA THR A 187 -0.81 3.61 -5.24
C THR A 187 -1.80 4.74 -5.44
N ALA A 188 -2.68 5.04 -4.47
CA ALA A 188 -3.57 6.20 -4.54
C ALA A 188 -2.82 7.55 -4.58
N ALA A 189 -1.59 7.57 -4.08
CA ALA A 189 -0.75 8.74 -4.09
C ALA A 189 0.04 8.93 -5.41
N LEU A 190 0.06 7.93 -6.29
CA LEU A 190 0.70 8.01 -7.60
C LEU A 190 0.00 8.99 -8.57
N HIS A 191 -1.25 9.32 -8.29
CA HIS A 191 -2.02 10.31 -9.06
C HIS A 191 -1.57 11.76 -8.86
N PHE A 192 -0.88 12.04 -7.75
CA PHE A 192 -0.43 13.40 -7.46
C PHE A 192 0.79 13.78 -8.28
N ASP A 193 0.76 15.00 -8.79
CA ASP A 193 1.89 15.74 -9.31
C ASP A 193 2.04 17.08 -8.55
N GLU A 194 3.12 17.79 -8.82
CA GLU A 194 3.40 19.07 -8.17
C GLU A 194 2.32 20.13 -8.46
N ALA A 195 1.69 20.09 -9.64
CA ALA A 195 0.66 21.04 -10.03
C ALA A 195 -0.62 20.87 -9.19
N VAL A 196 -1.09 19.64 -9.00
CA VAL A 196 -2.25 19.34 -8.13
C VAL A 196 -1.92 19.70 -6.69
N LEU A 197 -0.73 19.37 -6.19
CA LEU A 197 -0.31 19.69 -4.82
C LEU A 197 -0.24 21.23 -4.60
N ALA A 198 0.25 21.99 -5.57
CA ALA A 198 0.30 23.45 -5.50
C ALA A 198 -1.12 24.07 -5.48
N ARG A 199 -2.04 23.57 -6.32
CA ARG A 199 -3.44 24.01 -6.33
C ARG A 199 -4.15 23.72 -5.01
N LEU A 200 -3.93 22.56 -4.40
CA LEU A 200 -4.48 22.23 -3.07
C LEU A 200 -3.95 23.20 -2.00
N ALA A 201 -2.65 23.46 -1.99
CA ALA A 201 -2.04 24.42 -1.07
C ALA A 201 -2.59 25.84 -1.26
N ALA A 202 -2.76 26.30 -2.50
CA ALA A 202 -3.34 27.61 -2.82
C ALA A 202 -4.79 27.75 -2.34
N ARG A 203 -5.52 26.64 -2.20
CA ARG A 203 -6.87 26.60 -1.63
C ARG A 203 -6.90 26.50 -0.10
N GLY A 204 -5.75 26.49 0.56
CA GLY A 204 -5.66 26.39 2.02
C GLY A 204 -5.84 24.97 2.56
N VAL A 205 -5.68 23.94 1.70
CA VAL A 205 -5.62 22.54 2.11
C VAL A 205 -4.22 22.26 2.67
N GLN A 206 -4.15 21.77 3.89
CA GLN A 206 -2.89 21.47 4.57
C GLN A 206 -2.42 20.05 4.25
N ARG A 207 -1.13 19.76 4.48
CA ARG A 207 -0.54 18.43 4.25
C ARG A 207 0.23 17.96 5.48
N ALA A 208 0.11 16.68 5.79
CA ALA A 208 0.93 15.97 6.75
C ALA A 208 1.31 14.59 6.18
N SER A 209 2.32 13.95 6.74
CA SER A 209 2.79 12.65 6.28
C SER A 209 2.75 11.62 7.39
N VAL A 210 2.48 10.39 7.00
CA VAL A 210 2.74 9.18 7.77
C VAL A 210 3.69 8.31 6.96
N THR A 211 4.40 7.40 7.61
CA THR A 211 5.16 6.35 6.94
C THR A 211 4.49 5.01 7.25
N LEU A 212 4.09 4.26 6.24
CA LEU A 212 3.74 2.84 6.37
C LEU A 212 4.42 2.10 5.23
N HIS A 213 5.32 1.20 5.57
CA HIS A 213 6.04 0.37 4.61
C HIS A 213 5.13 -0.78 4.16
N VAL A 214 4.62 -0.64 2.94
CA VAL A 214 3.70 -1.63 2.37
C VAL A 214 4.47 -2.90 2.04
N GLY A 215 4.06 -4.02 2.63
CA GLY A 215 4.66 -5.31 2.41
C GLY A 215 4.06 -6.08 1.23
N ALA A 216 4.72 -7.17 0.82
CA ALA A 216 4.26 -8.07 -0.25
C ALA A 216 2.93 -8.76 0.08
N GLY A 217 2.58 -8.83 1.36
CA GLY A 217 1.32 -9.37 1.82
C GLY A 217 0.08 -8.69 1.24
N THR A 218 0.19 -7.42 0.85
CA THR A 218 -0.92 -6.69 0.21
C THR A 218 -1.35 -7.31 -1.14
N PHE A 219 -0.48 -8.11 -1.76
CA PHE A 219 -0.78 -8.82 -3.01
C PHE A 219 -1.29 -10.25 -2.80
N GLN A 220 -1.36 -10.72 -1.55
CA GLN A 220 -1.81 -12.07 -1.26
C GLN A 220 -3.34 -12.12 -1.17
N PRO A 221 -3.98 -13.12 -1.81
CA PRO A 221 -5.42 -13.27 -1.71
C PRO A 221 -5.83 -13.70 -0.29
N VAL A 222 -6.99 -13.22 0.14
CA VAL A 222 -7.64 -13.75 1.36
C VAL A 222 -8.06 -15.20 1.09
N LYS A 223 -7.71 -16.11 1.99
CA LYS A 223 -7.99 -17.55 1.83
C LYS A 223 -9.12 -18.05 2.72
N ALA A 224 -9.39 -17.34 3.82
CA ALA A 224 -10.43 -17.72 4.78
C ALA A 224 -11.79 -17.25 4.27
N GLU A 225 -12.77 -18.16 4.13
CA GLU A 225 -14.15 -17.82 3.74
C GLU A 225 -14.83 -16.99 4.83
N ASN A 226 -14.65 -17.36 6.09
CA ASN A 226 -15.03 -16.51 7.21
C ASN A 226 -13.93 -15.43 7.39
N ILE A 227 -14.25 -14.19 7.12
CA ILE A 227 -13.27 -13.09 7.19
C ILE A 227 -12.69 -12.88 8.59
N ALA A 228 -13.41 -13.30 9.65
CA ALA A 228 -12.92 -13.22 11.03
C ALA A 228 -11.70 -14.12 11.29
N ASP A 229 -11.51 -15.17 10.47
CA ASP A 229 -10.39 -16.10 10.60
C ASP A 229 -9.15 -15.66 9.80
N HIS A 230 -9.26 -14.52 9.09
CA HIS A 230 -8.14 -13.99 8.32
C HIS A 230 -7.11 -13.32 9.23
N VAL A 231 -5.85 -13.73 9.07
CA VAL A 231 -4.72 -13.15 9.79
C VAL A 231 -3.98 -12.16 8.88
N MET A 232 -4.03 -10.88 9.25
CA MET A 232 -3.30 -9.83 8.55
C MET A 232 -1.81 -9.90 8.84
N HIS A 233 -1.00 -9.56 7.84
CA HIS A 233 0.45 -9.41 8.05
C HIS A 233 0.72 -8.13 8.82
N PHE A 234 1.87 -8.13 9.51
CA PHE A 234 2.39 -6.95 10.15
C PHE A 234 3.11 -6.04 9.15
N GLU A 235 2.81 -4.76 9.19
CA GLU A 235 3.50 -3.71 8.45
C GLU A 235 4.01 -2.65 9.42
N ARG A 236 5.25 -2.22 9.19
CA ARG A 236 5.85 -1.17 10.00
C ARG A 236 5.27 0.18 9.60
N PHE A 237 4.90 0.98 10.61
CA PHE A 237 4.39 2.32 10.39
C PHE A 237 4.92 3.31 11.43
N GLU A 238 4.81 4.59 11.09
CA GLU A 238 5.11 5.71 11.97
C GLU A 238 4.11 6.84 11.68
N VAL A 239 3.57 7.42 12.75
CA VAL A 239 2.79 8.67 12.69
C VAL A 239 3.55 9.70 13.51
N PRO A 240 4.25 10.65 12.87
CA PRO A 240 5.02 11.68 13.58
C PRO A 240 4.11 12.55 14.47
N GLU A 241 4.65 13.02 15.61
CA GLU A 241 3.91 13.92 16.51
C GLU A 241 3.43 15.19 15.80
N SER A 242 4.22 15.71 14.86
CA SER A 242 3.78 16.83 14.00
C SER A 242 2.52 16.53 13.20
N THR A 243 2.33 15.29 12.75
CA THR A 243 1.12 14.83 12.06
C THR A 243 -0.04 14.70 13.03
N LEU A 244 0.18 14.14 14.23
CA LEU A 244 -0.84 14.08 15.28
C LEU A 244 -1.30 15.49 15.68
N GLN A 245 -0.39 16.45 15.81
CA GLN A 245 -0.73 17.85 16.10
C GLN A 245 -1.52 18.47 14.95
N ALA A 246 -1.11 18.27 13.69
CA ALA A 246 -1.84 18.77 12.52
C ALA A 246 -3.29 18.23 12.44
N ILE A 247 -3.50 16.97 12.85
CA ILE A 247 -4.84 16.36 12.94
C ILE A 247 -5.68 17.06 14.03
N ARG A 248 -5.11 17.26 15.22
CA ARG A 248 -5.79 17.98 16.30
C ARG A 248 -6.21 19.40 15.87
N ASP A 249 -5.28 20.12 15.25
CA ASP A 249 -5.53 21.48 14.76
C ASP A 249 -6.56 21.50 13.63
N CYS A 250 -6.53 20.51 12.72
CA CYS A 250 -7.52 20.34 11.67
C CYS A 250 -8.93 20.16 12.27
N LYS A 251 -9.09 19.24 13.20
CA LYS A 251 -10.38 18.99 13.85
C LYS A 251 -10.86 20.17 14.70
N ALA A 252 -9.96 20.86 15.38
CA ALA A 252 -10.29 22.05 16.20
C ALA A 252 -10.87 23.21 15.37
N ARG A 253 -10.46 23.36 14.10
CA ARG A 253 -11.01 24.36 13.18
C ARG A 253 -12.20 23.87 12.34
N GLY A 254 -12.69 22.63 12.58
CA GLY A 254 -13.81 22.04 11.85
C GLY A 254 -13.44 21.51 10.45
N GLY A 255 -12.14 21.34 10.17
CA GLY A 255 -11.65 20.73 8.94
C GLY A 255 -11.77 19.20 8.94
N ARG A 256 -11.61 18.58 7.76
CA ARG A 256 -11.70 17.14 7.56
C ARG A 256 -10.31 16.53 7.36
N VAL A 257 -10.08 15.35 7.94
CA VAL A 257 -8.88 14.56 7.71
C VAL A 257 -9.10 13.66 6.50
N VAL A 258 -8.36 13.92 5.44
CA VAL A 258 -8.44 13.22 4.14
C VAL A 258 -7.25 12.29 4.00
N ALA A 259 -7.46 10.99 4.18
CA ALA A 259 -6.42 10.00 3.99
C ALA A 259 -6.20 9.70 2.50
N ILE A 260 -4.95 9.71 2.07
CA ILE A 260 -4.57 9.36 0.71
C ILE A 260 -4.05 7.91 0.71
N GLY A 261 -4.90 7.02 0.23
CA GLY A 261 -4.71 5.57 0.22
C GLY A 261 -5.11 4.85 1.51
N THR A 262 -5.44 3.59 1.35
CA THR A 262 -5.77 2.69 2.46
C THR A 262 -4.62 2.51 3.45
N THR A 263 -3.37 2.71 3.01
CA THR A 263 -2.17 2.68 3.86
C THR A 263 -2.16 3.83 4.86
N SER A 264 -2.54 5.05 4.44
CA SER A 264 -2.68 6.19 5.36
C SER A 264 -3.82 5.98 6.36
N VAL A 265 -4.95 5.39 5.93
CA VAL A 265 -6.03 4.98 6.84
C VAL A 265 -5.50 4.02 7.89
N ARG A 266 -4.81 2.95 7.47
CA ARG A 266 -4.31 1.92 8.39
C ARG A 266 -3.31 2.50 9.39
N ALA A 267 -2.40 3.37 8.96
CA ALA A 267 -1.45 4.03 9.86
C ALA A 267 -2.16 4.89 10.90
N LEU A 268 -3.08 5.76 10.47
CA LEU A 268 -3.80 6.69 11.35
C LEU A 268 -4.70 5.96 12.35
N GLU A 269 -5.50 5.00 11.88
CA GLU A 269 -6.42 4.26 12.73
C GLU A 269 -5.67 3.29 13.66
N SER A 270 -4.50 2.76 13.25
CA SER A 270 -3.63 1.98 14.14
C SER A 270 -3.04 2.84 15.25
N SER A 271 -2.53 4.02 14.94
CA SER A 271 -2.00 4.94 15.95
C SER A 271 -3.08 5.36 16.95
N ALA A 272 -4.30 5.62 16.49
CA ALA A 272 -5.41 5.95 17.36
C ALA A 272 -5.83 4.77 18.26
N LYS A 273 -5.81 3.54 17.71
CA LYS A 273 -6.27 2.33 18.42
C LYS A 273 -5.24 1.78 19.40
N PHE A 274 -3.96 1.77 19.01
CA PHE A 274 -2.89 1.09 19.77
C PHE A 274 -1.96 2.05 20.48
N GLY A 275 -2.10 3.36 20.27
CA GLY A 275 -1.27 4.40 20.85
C GLY A 275 -0.12 4.86 19.93
N PRO A 276 0.43 6.04 20.20
CA PRO A 276 1.45 6.69 19.34
C PRO A 276 2.80 5.95 19.33
N ASP A 277 3.09 5.15 20.34
CA ASP A 277 4.34 4.38 20.44
C ASP A 277 4.30 3.06 19.66
N CYS A 278 3.12 2.69 19.12
CA CYS A 278 2.98 1.50 18.28
C CYS A 278 3.55 1.78 16.88
N ASN A 279 4.44 0.92 16.43
CA ASN A 279 5.13 1.07 15.15
C ASN A 279 5.01 -0.16 14.20
N ASP A 280 4.25 -1.16 14.60
CA ASP A 280 3.87 -2.31 13.75
C ASP A 280 2.35 -2.52 13.82
N THR A 281 1.70 -2.72 12.68
CA THR A 281 0.25 -2.93 12.62
C THR A 281 -0.13 -4.13 11.77
N ASN A 282 -1.06 -4.90 12.31
CA ASN A 282 -1.82 -5.92 11.57
C ASN A 282 -3.32 -5.58 11.57
N ILE A 283 -3.68 -4.32 11.66
CA ILE A 283 -5.07 -3.88 11.71
C ILE A 283 -5.84 -4.40 10.50
N PHE A 284 -6.93 -5.10 10.77
CA PHE A 284 -7.87 -5.59 9.77
C PHE A 284 -9.17 -4.80 9.88
N ILE A 285 -9.41 -3.98 8.86
CA ILE A 285 -10.57 -3.08 8.81
C ILE A 285 -11.65 -3.73 7.94
N THR A 286 -12.76 -4.06 8.57
CA THR A 286 -13.94 -4.72 7.95
C THR A 286 -15.21 -3.97 8.35
N PRO A 287 -16.35 -4.18 7.66
CA PRO A 287 -17.62 -3.57 8.05
C PRO A 287 -17.93 -3.77 9.55
N GLY A 288 -18.28 -2.67 10.22
CA GLY A 288 -18.42 -2.57 11.67
C GLY A 288 -17.22 -1.98 12.39
N PHE A 289 -16.12 -1.67 11.68
CA PHE A 289 -14.98 -0.95 12.25
C PHE A 289 -15.34 0.51 12.58
N GLU A 290 -14.96 0.96 13.77
CA GLU A 290 -15.19 2.33 14.25
C GLU A 290 -13.98 3.21 13.92
N PHE A 291 -14.10 4.04 12.87
CA PHE A 291 -13.06 4.99 12.49
C PHE A 291 -13.01 6.17 13.46
N GLN A 292 -11.81 6.51 13.92
CA GLN A 292 -11.59 7.56 14.91
C GLN A 292 -11.01 8.85 14.30
N VAL A 293 -10.20 8.73 13.26
CA VAL A 293 -9.39 9.82 12.72
C VAL A 293 -9.88 10.28 11.37
N VAL A 294 -10.05 9.36 10.43
CA VAL A 294 -10.22 9.66 9.00
C VAL A 294 -11.68 10.01 8.69
N ASP A 295 -11.88 11.14 8.02
CA ASP A 295 -13.19 11.62 7.59
C ASP A 295 -13.47 11.37 6.11
N MET A 296 -12.43 11.42 5.27
CA MET A 296 -12.50 11.16 3.83
C MET A 296 -11.34 10.27 3.38
N LEU A 297 -11.57 9.49 2.33
CA LEU A 297 -10.57 8.58 1.75
C LEU A 297 -10.50 8.78 0.24
N LEU A 298 -9.31 9.11 -0.26
CA LEU A 298 -8.97 8.99 -1.67
C LEU A 298 -8.23 7.67 -1.87
N THR A 299 -8.73 6.81 -2.74
CA THR A 299 -8.12 5.49 -2.99
C THR A 299 -8.35 5.01 -4.42
N ASN A 300 -7.61 3.98 -4.86
CA ASN A 300 -7.85 3.29 -6.13
C ASN A 300 -9.00 2.31 -6.00
N PHE A 301 -9.43 1.76 -7.14
CA PHE A 301 -10.33 0.60 -7.17
C PHE A 301 -9.55 -0.68 -6.85
N HIS A 302 -10.14 -1.52 -6.00
CA HIS A 302 -9.50 -2.74 -5.49
C HIS A 302 -10.05 -4.00 -6.14
N LEU A 303 -9.32 -5.10 -6.04
CA LEU A 303 -9.72 -6.40 -6.58
C LEU A 303 -10.85 -7.03 -5.74
N PRO A 304 -11.68 -7.89 -6.36
CA PRO A 304 -12.66 -8.69 -5.62
C PRO A 304 -11.98 -9.54 -4.55
N LYS A 305 -12.70 -9.81 -3.48
CA LYS A 305 -12.25 -10.64 -2.33
C LYS A 305 -10.97 -10.17 -1.65
N SER A 306 -10.59 -8.88 -1.80
CA SER A 306 -9.40 -8.32 -1.16
C SER A 306 -9.72 -7.69 0.20
N THR A 307 -8.73 -7.66 1.09
CA THR A 307 -8.81 -6.93 2.37
C THR A 307 -9.09 -5.44 2.16
N LEU A 308 -8.65 -4.87 1.03
CA LEU A 308 -8.85 -3.47 0.68
C LEU A 308 -10.30 -3.20 0.25
N MET A 309 -10.96 -4.16 -0.43
CA MET A 309 -12.40 -4.08 -0.73
C MET A 309 -13.23 -4.08 0.57
N MET A 310 -12.80 -4.86 1.58
CA MET A 310 -13.43 -4.87 2.90
C MET A 310 -13.26 -3.53 3.61
N LEU A 311 -12.06 -2.92 3.55
CA LEU A 311 -11.77 -1.63 4.16
C LEU A 311 -12.64 -0.51 3.57
N VAL A 312 -12.72 -0.39 2.24
CA VAL A 312 -13.55 0.66 1.63
C VAL A 312 -15.04 0.44 1.90
N SER A 313 -15.47 -0.84 2.00
CA SER A 313 -16.85 -1.19 2.39
C SER A 313 -17.14 -0.84 3.85
N ALA A 314 -16.16 -0.97 4.74
CA ALA A 314 -16.27 -0.51 6.12
C ALA A 314 -16.36 1.02 6.20
N PHE A 315 -15.59 1.71 5.35
CA PHE A 315 -15.46 3.16 5.37
C PHE A 315 -16.71 3.88 4.84
N ALA A 316 -17.17 3.51 3.66
CA ALA A 316 -18.25 4.20 2.96
C ALA A 316 -19.58 3.42 2.90
N GLY A 317 -19.64 2.22 3.52
CA GLY A 317 -20.81 1.35 3.51
C GLY A 317 -20.80 0.35 2.36
N TYR A 318 -21.10 -0.90 2.69
CA TYR A 318 -21.02 -2.03 1.77
C TYR A 318 -21.88 -1.83 0.50
N GLU A 319 -23.18 -1.53 0.67
CA GLU A 319 -24.10 -1.38 -0.47
C GLU A 319 -23.69 -0.21 -1.38
N HIS A 320 -23.24 0.88 -0.78
CA HIS A 320 -22.77 2.04 -1.51
C HIS A 320 -21.51 1.72 -2.34
N ILE A 321 -20.51 1.07 -1.72
CA ILE A 321 -19.29 0.65 -2.42
C ILE A 321 -19.62 -0.32 -3.56
N MET A 322 -20.49 -1.30 -3.35
CA MET A 322 -20.89 -2.22 -4.42
C MET A 322 -21.61 -1.51 -5.57
N ALA A 323 -22.38 -0.44 -5.29
CA ALA A 323 -22.99 0.39 -6.32
C ALA A 323 -21.95 1.21 -7.11
N LEU A 324 -20.97 1.83 -6.40
CA LEU A 324 -19.85 2.56 -7.04
C LEU A 324 -19.01 1.65 -7.93
N TYR A 325 -18.74 0.41 -7.52
CA TYR A 325 -17.97 -0.56 -8.32
C TYR A 325 -18.73 -1.01 -9.57
N ARG A 326 -20.05 -1.26 -9.48
CA ARG A 326 -20.89 -1.52 -10.66
C ARG A 326 -20.86 -0.35 -11.64
N HIS A 327 -20.96 0.87 -11.15
CA HIS A 327 -20.85 2.09 -11.96
C HIS A 327 -19.47 2.16 -12.63
N ALA A 328 -18.38 1.99 -11.86
CA ALA A 328 -17.01 2.05 -12.36
C ALA A 328 -16.75 1.02 -13.49
N ILE A 329 -17.22 -0.22 -13.31
CA ILE A 329 -17.11 -1.27 -14.34
C ILE A 329 -17.90 -0.87 -15.59
N THR A 330 -19.16 -0.43 -15.45
CA THR A 330 -20.02 0.01 -16.55
C THR A 330 -19.40 1.19 -17.32
N GLN A 331 -18.82 2.14 -16.61
CA GLN A 331 -18.15 3.31 -17.17
C GLN A 331 -16.70 3.04 -17.58
N ARG A 332 -16.25 1.77 -17.50
CA ARG A 332 -14.91 1.33 -17.90
C ARG A 332 -13.80 2.13 -17.21
N TYR A 333 -13.90 2.33 -15.89
CA TYR A 333 -12.78 2.80 -15.08
C TYR A 333 -11.67 1.76 -15.08
N ARG A 334 -10.44 2.23 -14.94
CA ARG A 334 -9.27 1.37 -14.80
C ARG A 334 -9.09 0.99 -13.32
N PHE A 335 -8.74 -0.24 -13.10
CA PHE A 335 -8.64 -0.82 -11.76
C PHE A 335 -7.20 -1.02 -11.34
N PHE A 336 -6.99 -1.05 -10.04
CA PHE A 336 -5.82 -1.45 -9.29
C PHE A 336 -4.70 -0.40 -9.30
N SER A 337 -3.38 -0.80 -9.20
CA SER A 337 -2.28 0.13 -8.87
C SER A 337 -2.10 1.28 -9.85
N TYR A 338 -2.21 1.03 -11.15
CA TYR A 338 -2.13 2.04 -12.21
C TYR A 338 -3.51 2.48 -12.72
N GLY A 339 -4.55 2.09 -11.99
CA GLY A 339 -5.94 2.41 -12.32
C GLY A 339 -6.33 3.85 -12.00
N ASP A 340 -7.63 4.08 -11.93
CA ASP A 340 -8.25 5.36 -11.60
C ASP A 340 -8.51 5.46 -10.08
N ALA A 341 -8.94 6.63 -9.62
CA ALA A 341 -9.20 6.90 -8.22
C ALA A 341 -10.68 7.05 -7.89
N MET A 342 -11.03 6.90 -6.62
CA MET A 342 -12.32 7.27 -6.05
C MET A 342 -12.13 8.09 -4.77
N LEU A 343 -13.03 9.05 -4.53
CA LEU A 343 -13.09 9.87 -3.33
C LEU A 343 -14.32 9.48 -2.53
N LEU A 344 -14.11 9.07 -1.29
CA LEU A 344 -15.14 8.52 -0.41
C LEU A 344 -15.32 9.38 0.84
N GLN A 345 -16.55 9.47 1.33
CA GLN A 345 -16.89 10.04 2.63
C GLN A 345 -17.15 8.90 3.61
N ARG A 346 -16.65 9.05 4.85
CA ARG A 346 -16.96 8.11 5.93
C ARG A 346 -18.47 8.12 6.23
N ILE A 347 -19.08 6.93 6.29
CA ILE A 347 -20.44 6.81 6.84
C ILE A 347 -20.43 7.16 8.32
N THR A 348 -21.42 7.95 8.73
CA THR A 348 -21.70 8.15 10.16
C THR A 348 -22.58 6.99 10.63
N PRO A 349 -22.25 6.34 11.76
CA PRO A 349 -23.05 5.24 12.31
C PRO A 349 -24.52 5.61 12.60
#